data_04394f704429f04984d7b0e700f65bd0
#
_entry.id   04394f704429f04984d7b0e700f65bd0
#
_cell.length_a   1.000
_cell.length_b   1.000
_cell.length_c   1.000
_cell.angle_alpha   90.00
_cell.angle_beta   90.00
_cell.angle_gamma   90.00
#
_symmetry.space_group_name_H-M   'P 1'
#
loop_
_entity.id
_entity.type
_entity.pdbx_description
1 polymer ?
#
loop_
_entity_poly.entity_id
_entity_poly.type
_entity_poly.pdbx_seq_one_letter_code
_entity_poly.pdbx_strand_id
1 'polypeptide(L)'
;MTKRIKLKPIVTALIIFEILLMYSINANAHCDTLDGPVVESARHALTTGDVTPLLKWVSIDDEQLIRTAFQNTMEVRKLGGQAQKLADMYFFETLVRIHRAGEGASYTGLKPGTEVDPAIALADKALESGSVDKLVGVLTDATAKGIRERFDRALEKRKHIDESVNAGREFVEAYVIFTHYVEELHASVKGGTEHHEHQ
;
A
#
# COMPACT_ATOMS: atom_id res chain seq x y z
N MET A 1 28.30 10.22 46.30
CA MET A 1 26.89 9.79 46.08
C MET A 1 26.65 9.66 44.57
N THR A 2 26.79 8.48 44.01
CA THR A 2 26.65 8.24 42.58
C THR A 2 25.19 7.86 42.29
N LYS A 3 24.45 8.72 41.57
CA LYS A 3 23.08 8.46 41.14
C LYS A 3 23.10 7.32 40.08
N ARG A 4 22.61 6.14 40.45
CA ARG A 4 22.34 5.06 39.50
C ARG A 4 21.15 5.49 38.61
N ILE A 5 21.44 5.85 37.36
CA ILE A 5 20.44 6.08 36.33
C ILE A 5 19.73 4.76 36.09
N LYS A 6 18.40 4.72 36.31
CA LYS A 6 17.57 3.52 36.06
C LYS A 6 17.45 3.32 34.54
N LEU A 7 18.34 2.53 33.97
CA LEU A 7 18.45 2.27 32.51
C LEU A 7 17.26 1.50 31.91
N LYS A 8 16.51 0.77 32.74
CA LYS A 8 15.38 -0.10 32.30
C LYS A 8 14.25 0.61 31.52
N PRO A 9 13.72 1.77 31.96
CA PRO A 9 12.61 2.40 31.22
C PRO A 9 13.05 3.00 29.88
N ILE A 10 14.29 3.43 29.73
CA ILE A 10 14.83 4.00 28.49
C ILE A 10 15.03 2.92 27.44
N VAL A 11 15.55 1.75 27.83
CA VAL A 11 15.72 0.61 26.92
C VAL A 11 14.36 0.07 26.47
N THR A 12 13.38 0.00 27.36
CA THR A 12 12.02 -0.46 27.01
C THR A 12 11.33 0.55 26.07
N ALA A 13 11.49 1.85 26.27
CA ALA A 13 10.96 2.88 25.40
C ALA A 13 11.61 2.86 24.00
N LEU A 14 12.91 2.61 23.91
CA LEU A 14 13.63 2.44 22.64
C LEU A 14 13.18 1.20 21.87
N ILE A 15 12.99 0.07 22.54
CA ILE A 15 12.50 -1.16 21.91
C ILE A 15 11.06 -0.99 21.40
N ILE A 16 10.19 -0.31 22.14
CA ILE A 16 8.83 -0.01 21.70
C ILE A 16 8.85 0.96 20.51
N PHE A 17 9.74 1.92 20.49
CA PHE A 17 9.90 2.86 19.38
C PHE A 17 10.43 2.17 18.11
N GLU A 18 11.39 1.22 18.24
CA GLU A 18 11.87 0.42 17.10
C GLU A 18 10.80 -0.56 16.57
N ILE A 19 9.97 -1.15 17.44
CA ILE A 19 8.86 -2.00 17.03
C ILE A 19 7.79 -1.19 16.28
N LEU A 20 7.50 0.03 16.68
CA LEU A 20 6.58 0.95 15.99
C LEU A 20 7.11 1.38 14.60
N LEU A 21 8.44 1.52 14.44
CA LEU A 21 9.06 1.79 13.13
C LEU A 21 9.06 0.59 12.18
N MET A 22 8.90 -0.63 12.69
CA MET A 22 8.81 -1.85 11.86
C MET A 22 7.40 -2.15 11.34
N TYR A 23 6.37 -1.43 11.75
CA TYR A 23 5.08 -1.43 11.07
C TYR A 23 5.17 -0.55 9.82
N SER A 24 6.06 -0.90 8.90
CA SER A 24 5.90 -0.50 7.51
C SER A 24 4.56 -1.08 7.07
N ILE A 25 3.57 -0.23 6.89
CA ILE A 25 2.34 -0.58 6.19
C ILE A 25 2.82 -1.14 4.85
N ASN A 26 2.79 -2.46 4.70
CA ASN A 26 2.93 -3.08 3.39
C ASN A 26 1.68 -2.63 2.62
N ALA A 27 1.72 -1.45 2.04
CA ALA A 27 0.88 -1.13 0.92
C ALA A 27 1.26 -2.16 -0.14
N ASN A 28 0.50 -3.26 -0.20
CA ASN A 28 0.55 -4.20 -1.29
C ASN A 28 0.15 -3.40 -2.52
N ALA A 29 1.13 -2.79 -3.14
CA ALA A 29 0.89 -2.06 -4.35
C ALA A 29 0.46 -3.10 -5.39
N HIS A 30 -0.77 -2.99 -5.88
CA HIS A 30 -1.32 -3.81 -6.97
C HIS A 30 -0.36 -3.85 -8.18
N CYS A 31 0.46 -2.79 -8.33
CA CYS A 31 1.49 -2.70 -9.35
C CYS A 31 2.62 -3.75 -9.23
N ASP A 32 2.84 -4.37 -8.05
CA ASP A 32 3.93 -5.32 -7.79
C ASP A 32 3.52 -6.77 -8.07
N THR A 33 2.29 -7.03 -8.46
CA THR A 33 1.78 -8.38 -8.65
C THR A 33 1.96 -8.86 -10.10
N LEU A 34 2.08 -10.17 -10.29
CA LEU A 34 2.22 -10.77 -11.62
C LEU A 34 0.99 -10.56 -12.51
N ASP A 35 -0.16 -10.28 -11.95
CA ASP A 35 -1.42 -9.93 -12.60
C ASP A 35 -1.78 -8.45 -12.48
N GLY A 36 -0.85 -7.63 -11.95
CA GLY A 36 -1.03 -6.19 -11.83
C GLY A 36 -0.85 -5.43 -13.15
N PRO A 37 -1.33 -4.17 -13.20
CA PRO A 37 -1.42 -3.39 -14.44
C PRO A 37 -0.05 -3.10 -15.08
N VAL A 38 1.02 -3.02 -14.29
CA VAL A 38 2.37 -2.80 -14.80
C VAL A 38 2.87 -4.05 -15.53
N VAL A 39 2.69 -5.23 -14.92
CA VAL A 39 3.11 -6.51 -15.53
C VAL A 39 2.23 -6.87 -16.71
N GLU A 40 0.93 -6.58 -16.68
CA GLU A 40 0.03 -6.77 -17.80
C GLU A 40 0.43 -5.90 -18.99
N SER A 41 0.76 -4.62 -18.75
CA SER A 41 1.31 -3.74 -19.78
C SER A 41 2.63 -4.27 -20.35
N ALA A 42 3.50 -4.87 -19.50
CA ALA A 42 4.74 -5.50 -19.95
C ALA A 42 4.48 -6.73 -20.84
N ARG A 43 3.55 -7.59 -20.47
CA ARG A 43 3.13 -8.75 -21.30
C ARG A 43 2.62 -8.31 -22.67
N HIS A 44 1.81 -7.27 -22.69
CA HIS A 44 1.29 -6.70 -23.93
C HIS A 44 2.44 -6.18 -24.81
N ALA A 45 3.36 -5.37 -24.26
CA ALA A 45 4.52 -4.88 -24.97
C ALA A 45 5.41 -6.00 -25.53
N LEU A 46 5.68 -7.06 -24.73
CA LEU A 46 6.44 -8.23 -25.19
C LEU A 46 5.73 -9.03 -26.28
N THR A 47 4.42 -8.96 -26.34
CA THR A 47 3.62 -9.64 -27.38
C THR A 47 3.56 -8.85 -28.68
N THR A 48 3.42 -7.53 -28.59
CA THR A 48 3.30 -6.63 -29.74
C THR A 48 4.67 -6.20 -30.30
N GLY A 49 5.74 -6.30 -29.50
CA GLY A 49 7.06 -5.80 -29.84
C GLY A 49 7.21 -4.30 -29.72
N ASP A 50 6.23 -3.61 -29.12
CA ASP A 50 6.22 -2.15 -28.91
C ASP A 50 6.33 -1.81 -27.42
N VAL A 51 7.46 -1.18 -27.05
CA VAL A 51 7.74 -0.73 -25.67
C VAL A 51 7.08 0.61 -25.36
N THR A 52 6.68 1.39 -26.36
CA THR A 52 6.25 2.78 -26.20
C THR A 52 5.08 2.97 -25.21
N PRO A 53 4.00 2.18 -25.27
CA PRO A 53 2.87 2.34 -24.33
C PRO A 53 3.22 2.03 -22.86
N LEU A 54 4.35 1.34 -22.65
CA LEU A 54 4.82 0.94 -21.34
C LEU A 54 5.56 2.06 -20.59
N LEU A 55 6.15 3.00 -21.33
CA LEU A 55 7.01 4.05 -20.77
C LEU A 55 6.28 4.98 -19.79
N LYS A 56 4.95 5.06 -19.87
CA LYS A 56 4.12 5.79 -18.91
C LYS A 56 4.28 5.31 -17.45
N TRP A 57 4.84 4.11 -17.23
CA TRP A 57 5.04 3.54 -15.90
C TRP A 57 6.36 3.93 -15.25
N VAL A 58 7.21 4.66 -15.92
CA VAL A 58 8.53 5.06 -15.43
C VAL A 58 8.80 6.54 -15.68
N SER A 59 9.80 7.09 -14.99
CA SER A 59 10.25 8.47 -15.24
C SER A 59 10.91 8.58 -16.60
N ILE A 60 10.97 9.80 -17.14
CA ILE A 60 11.63 10.07 -18.41
C ILE A 60 13.13 9.71 -18.37
N ASP A 61 13.76 9.85 -17.21
CA ASP A 61 15.19 9.53 -17.02
C ASP A 61 15.46 8.02 -17.08
N ASP A 62 14.44 7.20 -16.75
CA ASP A 62 14.54 5.75 -16.74
C ASP A 62 14.11 5.10 -18.06
N GLU A 63 13.51 5.84 -18.99
CA GLU A 63 13.03 5.30 -20.27
C GLU A 63 14.09 4.51 -21.02
N GLN A 64 15.32 5.04 -21.11
CA GLN A 64 16.38 4.37 -21.85
C GLN A 64 16.77 3.02 -21.23
N LEU A 65 16.73 2.92 -19.91
CA LEU A 65 17.00 1.68 -19.20
C LEU A 65 15.92 0.63 -19.51
N ILE A 66 14.66 1.04 -19.53
CA ILE A 66 13.53 0.16 -19.88
C ILE A 66 13.61 -0.29 -21.35
N ARG A 67 13.91 0.62 -22.28
CA ARG A 67 14.11 0.28 -23.70
C ARG A 67 15.22 -0.75 -23.90
N THR A 68 16.33 -0.58 -23.19
CA THR A 68 17.46 -1.51 -23.24
C THR A 68 17.09 -2.88 -22.67
N ALA A 69 16.43 -2.90 -21.50
CA ALA A 69 15.96 -4.15 -20.90
C ALA A 69 14.95 -4.89 -21.80
N PHE A 70 14.04 -4.13 -22.44
CA PHE A 70 13.08 -4.67 -23.40
C PHE A 70 13.77 -5.31 -24.61
N GLN A 71 14.71 -4.62 -25.23
CA GLN A 71 15.46 -5.15 -26.37
C GLN A 71 16.21 -6.44 -26.04
N ASN A 72 16.94 -6.45 -24.91
CA ASN A 72 17.65 -7.63 -24.44
C ASN A 72 16.67 -8.80 -24.18
N THR A 73 15.53 -8.52 -23.57
CA THR A 73 14.47 -9.50 -23.36
C THR A 73 13.96 -10.08 -24.66
N MET A 74 13.65 -9.22 -25.65
CA MET A 74 13.16 -9.66 -26.97
C MET A 74 14.17 -10.55 -27.70
N GLU A 75 15.48 -10.28 -27.57
CA GLU A 75 16.51 -11.16 -28.14
C GLU A 75 16.54 -12.55 -27.49
N VAL A 76 16.50 -12.60 -26.15
CA VAL A 76 16.51 -13.87 -25.42
C VAL A 76 15.22 -14.67 -25.64
N ARG A 77 14.08 -14.00 -25.77
CA ARG A 77 12.77 -14.63 -26.06
C ARG A 77 12.79 -15.47 -27.36
N LYS A 78 13.62 -15.11 -28.34
CA LYS A 78 13.77 -15.86 -29.61
C LYS A 78 14.25 -17.31 -29.39
N LEU A 79 14.91 -17.58 -28.26
CA LEU A 79 15.37 -18.93 -27.91
C LEU A 79 14.22 -19.83 -27.45
N GLY A 80 13.05 -19.27 -27.14
CA GLY A 80 11.87 -20.02 -26.73
C GLY A 80 11.97 -20.72 -25.40
N GLY A 81 10.95 -21.51 -25.04
CA GLY A 81 10.97 -22.41 -23.90
C GLY A 81 11.28 -21.73 -22.56
N GLN A 82 12.25 -22.28 -21.83
CA GLN A 82 12.65 -21.73 -20.52
C GLN A 82 13.39 -20.39 -20.63
N ALA A 83 14.13 -20.17 -21.72
CA ALA A 83 14.83 -18.90 -21.93
C ALA A 83 13.83 -17.75 -22.04
N GLN A 84 12.75 -17.94 -22.78
CA GLN A 84 11.65 -16.98 -22.88
C GLN A 84 11.05 -16.67 -21.52
N LYS A 85 10.70 -17.69 -20.74
CA LYS A 85 10.11 -17.50 -19.40
C LYS A 85 11.02 -16.70 -18.47
N LEU A 86 12.33 -17.02 -18.48
CA LEU A 86 13.31 -16.33 -17.67
C LEU A 86 13.47 -14.86 -18.11
N ALA A 87 13.51 -14.62 -19.42
CA ALA A 87 13.59 -13.29 -19.97
C ALA A 87 12.36 -12.43 -19.62
N ASP A 88 11.15 -13.01 -19.68
CA ASP A 88 9.92 -12.34 -19.30
C ASP A 88 9.95 -11.93 -17.82
N MET A 89 10.35 -12.84 -16.93
CA MET A 89 10.46 -12.54 -15.49
C MET A 89 11.51 -11.45 -15.21
N TYR A 90 12.67 -11.52 -15.86
CA TYR A 90 13.69 -10.47 -15.77
C TYR A 90 13.13 -9.10 -16.15
N PHE A 91 12.37 -9.03 -17.23
CA PHE A 91 11.77 -7.78 -17.69
C PHE A 91 10.71 -7.26 -16.72
N PHE A 92 9.83 -8.12 -16.23
CA PHE A 92 8.80 -7.74 -15.26
C PHE A 92 9.42 -7.20 -13.96
N GLU A 93 10.40 -7.91 -13.41
CA GLU A 93 11.12 -7.46 -12.21
C GLU A 93 11.85 -6.14 -12.43
N THR A 94 12.50 -5.98 -13.58
CA THR A 94 13.22 -4.74 -13.91
C THR A 94 12.25 -3.57 -13.99
N LEU A 95 11.13 -3.72 -14.71
CA LEU A 95 10.14 -2.68 -14.88
C LEU A 95 9.50 -2.28 -13.54
N VAL A 96 9.01 -3.27 -12.79
CA VAL A 96 8.31 -3.00 -11.51
C VAL A 96 9.27 -2.37 -10.49
N ARG A 97 10.51 -2.82 -10.43
CA ARG A 97 11.53 -2.24 -9.54
C ARG A 97 11.77 -0.76 -9.85
N ILE A 98 11.86 -0.40 -11.13
CA ILE A 98 12.09 0.98 -11.57
C ILE A 98 10.84 1.83 -11.33
N HIS A 99 9.65 1.31 -11.66
CA HIS A 99 8.38 1.95 -11.37
C HIS A 99 8.26 2.29 -9.87
N ARG A 100 8.53 1.32 -8.99
CA ARG A 100 8.48 1.53 -7.54
C ARG A 100 9.51 2.55 -7.06
N ALA A 101 10.71 2.55 -7.63
CA ALA A 101 11.72 3.54 -7.30
C ALA A 101 11.27 4.96 -7.68
N GLY A 102 10.60 5.12 -8.83
CA GLY A 102 10.00 6.38 -9.27
C GLY A 102 8.90 6.90 -8.33
N GLU A 103 8.18 6.00 -7.63
CA GLU A 103 7.20 6.33 -6.59
C GLU A 103 7.84 6.59 -5.21
N GLY A 104 9.16 6.49 -5.07
CA GLY A 104 9.84 6.54 -3.77
C GLY A 104 9.54 5.34 -2.87
N ALA A 105 9.03 4.24 -3.43
CA ALA A 105 8.60 3.06 -2.70
C ALA A 105 9.61 1.91 -2.80
N SER A 106 9.75 1.14 -1.72
CA SER A 106 10.63 -0.03 -1.68
C SER A 106 10.11 -1.15 -2.57
N TYR A 107 11.00 -1.77 -3.35
CA TYR A 107 10.72 -2.99 -4.10
C TYR A 107 11.11 -4.22 -3.28
N THR A 108 10.17 -5.11 -3.05
CA THR A 108 10.35 -6.35 -2.27
C THR A 108 10.22 -7.63 -3.10
N GLY A 109 10.32 -7.50 -4.42
CA GLY A 109 10.11 -8.58 -5.38
C GLY A 109 8.70 -8.57 -5.97
N LEU A 110 8.53 -9.25 -7.14
CA LEU A 110 7.22 -9.52 -7.71
C LEU A 110 6.44 -10.48 -6.82
N LYS A 111 5.21 -10.13 -6.54
CA LYS A 111 4.30 -10.97 -5.77
C LYS A 111 3.49 -11.88 -6.71
N PRO A 112 3.18 -13.11 -6.30
CA PRO A 112 2.23 -13.91 -7.04
C PRO A 112 0.93 -13.13 -7.18
N GLY A 113 0.17 -13.38 -8.26
CA GLY A 113 -1.18 -12.86 -8.42
C GLY A 113 -1.99 -13.24 -7.17
N THR A 114 -2.33 -12.24 -6.38
CA THR A 114 -3.11 -12.41 -5.15
C THR A 114 -4.42 -11.69 -5.33
N GLU A 115 -5.41 -12.04 -4.52
CA GLU A 115 -6.66 -11.29 -4.47
C GLU A 115 -6.36 -9.81 -4.26
N VAL A 116 -6.69 -9.00 -5.26
CA VAL A 116 -6.60 -7.55 -5.18
C VAL A 116 -7.56 -7.10 -4.08
N ASP A 117 -7.12 -6.15 -3.24
CA ASP A 117 -8.01 -5.54 -2.26
C ASP A 117 -9.32 -5.10 -2.95
N PRO A 118 -10.49 -5.49 -2.42
CA PRO A 118 -11.77 -5.17 -3.07
C PRO A 118 -11.99 -3.68 -3.35
N ALA A 119 -11.40 -2.79 -2.53
CA ALA A 119 -11.49 -1.35 -2.76
C ALA A 119 -10.64 -0.92 -3.97
N ILE A 120 -9.45 -1.51 -4.14
CA ILE A 120 -8.59 -1.26 -5.31
C ILE A 120 -9.28 -1.77 -6.58
N ALA A 121 -9.81 -3.00 -6.55
CA ALA A 121 -10.56 -3.55 -7.69
C ALA A 121 -11.79 -2.70 -8.07
N LEU A 122 -12.43 -2.05 -7.10
CA LEU A 122 -13.53 -1.12 -7.37
C LEU A 122 -13.02 0.21 -7.93
N ALA A 123 -11.86 0.69 -7.51
CA ALA A 123 -11.24 1.90 -8.07
C ALA A 123 -10.87 1.70 -9.55
N ASP A 124 -10.26 0.57 -9.90
CA ASP A 124 -9.95 0.23 -11.29
C ASP A 124 -11.23 0.18 -12.15
N LYS A 125 -12.27 -0.49 -11.67
CA LYS A 125 -13.57 -0.55 -12.35
C LYS A 125 -14.25 0.82 -12.49
N ALA A 126 -14.06 1.70 -11.53
CA ALA A 126 -14.57 3.06 -11.61
C ALA A 126 -13.90 3.85 -12.74
N LEU A 127 -12.56 3.71 -12.89
CA LEU A 127 -11.82 4.32 -13.99
C LEU A 127 -12.21 3.72 -15.36
N GLU A 128 -12.39 2.40 -15.44
CA GLU A 128 -12.82 1.73 -16.67
C GLU A 128 -14.24 2.15 -17.11
N SER A 129 -15.17 2.23 -16.15
CA SER A 129 -16.58 2.55 -16.42
C SER A 129 -16.88 4.04 -16.56
N GLY A 130 -15.97 4.90 -16.06
CA GLY A 130 -16.20 6.34 -15.94
C GLY A 130 -17.21 6.73 -14.85
N SER A 131 -17.58 5.81 -13.92
CA SER A 131 -18.46 6.08 -12.79
C SER A 131 -17.85 5.63 -11.47
N VAL A 132 -17.81 6.55 -10.51
CA VAL A 132 -17.26 6.33 -9.15
C VAL A 132 -18.32 5.94 -8.13
N ASP A 133 -19.60 5.96 -8.49
CA ASP A 133 -20.73 5.87 -7.55
C ASP A 133 -20.69 4.60 -6.69
N LYS A 134 -20.35 3.45 -7.30
CA LYS A 134 -20.26 2.17 -6.58
C LYS A 134 -19.12 2.18 -5.56
N LEU A 135 -17.95 2.72 -5.92
CA LEU A 135 -16.80 2.82 -5.03
C LEU A 135 -17.13 3.74 -3.85
N VAL A 136 -17.71 4.91 -4.12
CA VAL A 136 -18.14 5.87 -3.09
C VAL A 136 -19.14 5.21 -2.14
N GLY A 137 -20.17 4.53 -2.66
CA GLY A 137 -21.15 3.84 -1.82
C GLY A 137 -20.50 2.82 -0.89
N VAL A 138 -19.67 1.92 -1.40
CA VAL A 138 -19.01 0.88 -0.60
C VAL A 138 -18.11 1.48 0.49
N LEU A 139 -17.29 2.48 0.14
CA LEU A 139 -16.39 3.11 1.11
C LEU A 139 -17.15 3.93 2.15
N THR A 140 -18.21 4.64 1.76
CA THR A 140 -19.05 5.42 2.68
C THR A 140 -19.75 4.49 3.68
N ASP A 141 -20.33 3.39 3.21
CA ASP A 141 -21.02 2.42 4.06
C ASP A 141 -20.05 1.75 5.05
N ALA A 142 -18.87 1.35 4.57
CA ALA A 142 -17.83 0.77 5.42
C ALA A 142 -17.35 1.77 6.49
N THR A 143 -17.12 3.01 6.10
CA THR A 143 -16.72 4.10 7.01
C THR A 143 -17.79 4.37 8.05
N ALA A 144 -19.05 4.52 7.62
CA ALA A 144 -20.17 4.76 8.51
C ALA A 144 -20.37 3.62 9.51
N LYS A 145 -20.22 2.36 9.06
CA LYS A 145 -20.25 1.18 9.92
C LYS A 145 -19.12 1.21 10.94
N GLY A 146 -17.88 1.46 10.50
CA GLY A 146 -16.71 1.50 11.38
C GLY A 146 -16.81 2.58 12.47
N ILE A 147 -17.37 3.74 12.17
CA ILE A 147 -17.62 4.81 13.14
C ILE A 147 -18.67 4.36 14.16
N ARG A 148 -19.82 3.82 13.71
CA ARG A 148 -20.92 3.40 14.58
C ARG A 148 -20.48 2.29 15.55
N GLU A 149 -19.81 1.27 15.07
CA GLU A 149 -19.35 0.14 15.90
C GLU A 149 -18.43 0.59 17.05
N ARG A 150 -17.51 1.54 16.77
CA ARG A 150 -16.61 2.07 17.79
C ARG A 150 -17.31 3.01 18.76
N PHE A 151 -18.19 3.83 18.25
CA PHE A 151 -19.04 4.70 19.08
C PHE A 151 -19.91 3.88 20.03
N ASP A 152 -20.61 2.87 19.54
CA ASP A 152 -21.49 2.01 20.34
C ASP A 152 -20.73 1.28 21.43
N ARG A 153 -19.51 0.79 21.12
CA ARG A 153 -18.62 0.19 22.12
C ARG A 153 -18.23 1.19 23.21
N ALA A 154 -17.81 2.38 22.84
CA ALA A 154 -17.44 3.43 23.80
C ALA A 154 -18.63 3.87 24.65
N LEU A 155 -19.80 4.03 24.01
CA LEU A 155 -21.05 4.37 24.71
C LEU A 155 -21.48 3.30 25.70
N GLU A 156 -21.35 2.04 25.34
CA GLU A 156 -21.66 0.93 26.26
C GLU A 156 -20.74 0.91 27.48
N LYS A 157 -19.44 1.02 27.26
CA LYS A 157 -18.45 1.08 28.36
C LYS A 157 -18.65 2.30 29.26
N ARG A 158 -19.11 3.43 28.70
CA ARG A 158 -19.40 4.65 29.47
C ARG A 158 -20.48 4.45 30.51
N LYS A 159 -21.45 3.56 30.32
CA LYS A 159 -22.52 3.28 31.30
C LYS A 159 -21.99 2.73 32.63
N HIS A 160 -20.83 2.09 32.59
CA HIS A 160 -20.22 1.38 33.72
C HIS A 160 -18.96 2.10 34.26
N ILE A 161 -18.67 3.34 33.79
CA ILE A 161 -17.41 4.05 34.07
C ILE A 161 -17.09 4.18 35.57
N ASP A 162 -18.10 4.35 36.40
CA ASP A 162 -17.99 4.60 37.85
C ASP A 162 -18.11 3.34 38.71
N GLU A 163 -18.35 2.15 38.11
CA GLU A 163 -18.51 0.91 38.85
C GLU A 163 -17.20 0.42 39.48
N SER A 164 -16.07 0.66 38.82
CA SER A 164 -14.74 0.34 39.31
C SER A 164 -13.65 1.07 38.53
N VAL A 165 -12.46 1.15 39.10
CA VAL A 165 -11.25 1.68 38.35
C VAL A 165 -11.01 0.87 37.08
N ASN A 166 -11.28 -0.43 37.08
CA ASN A 166 -11.10 -1.27 35.90
C ASN A 166 -12.14 -0.97 34.81
N ALA A 167 -13.40 -0.81 35.18
CA ALA A 167 -14.46 -0.39 34.26
C ALA A 167 -14.17 1.00 33.64
N GLY A 168 -13.65 1.92 34.44
CA GLY A 168 -13.17 3.21 33.94
C GLY A 168 -12.04 3.08 32.91
N ARG A 169 -11.09 2.16 33.12
CA ARG A 169 -10.00 1.89 32.16
C ARG A 169 -10.53 1.30 30.85
N GLU A 170 -11.49 0.40 30.93
CA GLU A 170 -12.14 -0.18 29.73
C GLU A 170 -12.87 0.89 28.90
N PHE A 171 -13.53 1.84 29.57
CA PHE A 171 -14.11 2.98 28.86
C PHE A 171 -13.03 3.85 28.19
N VAL A 172 -11.96 4.20 28.90
CA VAL A 172 -10.86 5.02 28.34
C VAL A 172 -10.26 4.35 27.12
N GLU A 173 -10.02 3.04 27.17
CA GLU A 173 -9.53 2.28 26.02
C GLU A 173 -10.49 2.38 24.81
N ALA A 174 -11.77 2.13 25.03
CA ALA A 174 -12.77 2.20 23.96
C ALA A 174 -12.93 3.63 23.40
N TYR A 175 -12.85 4.63 24.26
CA TYR A 175 -12.87 6.06 23.86
C TYR A 175 -11.66 6.42 23.01
N VAL A 176 -10.46 6.03 23.39
CA VAL A 176 -9.23 6.30 22.62
C VAL A 176 -9.29 5.62 21.25
N ILE A 177 -9.71 4.36 21.18
CA ILE A 177 -9.89 3.64 19.91
C ILE A 177 -10.89 4.37 18.99
N PHE A 178 -12.00 4.86 19.55
CA PHE A 178 -13.00 5.59 18.77
C PHE A 178 -12.47 6.93 18.26
N THR A 179 -11.87 7.72 19.15
CA THR A 179 -11.40 9.08 18.78
C THR A 179 -10.25 9.05 17.80
N HIS A 180 -9.27 8.14 17.96
CA HIS A 180 -8.18 7.99 17.01
C HIS A 180 -8.67 7.52 15.64
N TYR A 181 -9.62 6.59 15.58
CA TYR A 181 -10.20 6.19 14.30
C TYR A 181 -10.87 7.36 13.55
N VAL A 182 -11.60 8.23 14.29
CA VAL A 182 -12.21 9.43 13.68
C VAL A 182 -11.14 10.43 13.24
N GLU A 183 -10.09 10.60 14.02
CA GLU A 183 -8.97 11.48 13.69
C GLU A 183 -8.24 11.01 12.42
N GLU A 184 -7.93 9.71 12.33
CA GLU A 184 -7.29 9.12 11.14
C GLU A 184 -8.13 9.27 9.88
N LEU A 185 -9.43 9.00 9.96
CA LEU A 185 -10.37 9.21 8.85
C LEU A 185 -10.39 10.68 8.41
N HIS A 186 -10.48 11.60 9.38
CA HIS A 186 -10.52 13.02 9.08
C HIS A 186 -9.20 13.52 8.49
N ALA A 187 -8.07 13.04 8.98
CA ALA A 187 -6.74 13.34 8.42
C ALA A 187 -6.62 12.82 6.98
N SER A 188 -7.06 11.59 6.73
CA SER A 188 -7.07 10.98 5.39
C SER A 188 -7.89 11.80 4.38
N VAL A 189 -9.05 12.32 4.79
CA VAL A 189 -9.90 13.17 3.93
C VAL A 189 -9.26 14.54 3.69
N LYS A 190 -8.56 15.10 4.67
CA LYS A 190 -7.90 16.42 4.54
C LYS A 190 -6.52 16.35 3.88
N GLY A 191 -5.75 15.32 4.17
CA GLY A 191 -4.37 15.15 3.69
C GLY A 191 -4.25 14.65 2.25
N GLY A 192 -5.35 14.42 1.54
CA GLY A 192 -5.36 13.93 0.16
C GLY A 192 -4.80 14.92 -0.89
N THR A 193 -4.11 15.98 -0.49
CA THR A 193 -3.51 16.97 -1.39
C THR A 193 -1.98 17.08 -1.30
N GLU A 194 -1.33 16.29 -0.43
CA GLU A 194 0.14 16.28 -0.36
C GLU A 194 0.72 14.98 -0.97
N HIS A 195 0.35 14.68 -2.20
CA HIS A 195 1.26 13.92 -3.06
C HIS A 195 2.31 14.91 -3.56
N HIS A 196 3.56 14.67 -3.20
CA HIS A 196 4.71 15.40 -3.66
C HIS A 196 4.63 15.61 -5.18
N GLU A 197 4.44 16.86 -5.59
CA GLU A 197 4.78 17.29 -6.94
C GLU A 197 6.29 17.08 -7.08
N HIS A 198 6.68 16.03 -7.76
CA HIS A 198 8.04 15.83 -8.20
C HIS A 198 8.30 16.82 -9.34
N GLN A 199 9.02 17.90 -8.99
CA GLN A 199 9.74 18.75 -9.95
C GLN A 199 10.87 17.97 -10.59
#